data_8324c687636ed707335c95ac6bd9c8ec
#
_entry.id   8324c687636ed707335c95ac6bd9c8ec
#
_cell.length_a   1.000
_cell.length_b   1.000
_cell.length_c   1.000
_cell.angle_alpha   90.00
_cell.angle_beta   90.00
_cell.angle_gamma   90.00
#
_symmetry.space_group_name_H-M   'P 1'
#
loop_
_entity.id
_entity.type
_entity.pdbx_description
1 polymer ?
#
loop_
_entity_poly.entity_id
_entity_poly.type
_entity_poly.pdbx_seq_one_letter_code
_entity_poly.pdbx_strand_id
1 'polypeptide(L)'
;VFDWLNPYTQLVAAGILVNALLVLSLFVVFQCGVLSLATIGFMADGAYTSSLLATKQHWPTVPAIAAGAVVAAVLAYIFGRLVLHLRGIYLALGTFALGQVFVLGIANFTWTGGPGGIVGIPVDITLAELVFVVLAVGVVFQLVHLSFVGRALRAIRLDERVAAGAGINVARYRTLAFTASGFLAGLAGGFEAFQTGVISPDQYSFVLLVQILALAMIAGSYLWAGSVLTAIAIGVAQQYIGTTDALAEGLLYGGLLVVVMILVPNGITDPRLLRRLTFRRLRPHRGPSSPPTSEASPSGASPLVIK
;
A
#
# COMPACT_ATOMS: atom_id res chain seq x y z
N VAL A 1 -27.22 -2.89 6.59
CA VAL A 1 -26.81 -1.78 7.49
C VAL A 1 -26.70 -0.45 6.74
N PHE A 2 -26.40 -0.45 5.44
CA PHE A 2 -26.21 0.76 4.63
C PHE A 2 -27.27 0.95 3.54
N ASP A 3 -28.47 0.32 3.67
CA ASP A 3 -29.55 0.32 2.67
C ASP A 3 -30.16 1.70 2.40
N TRP A 4 -29.84 2.69 3.24
CA TRP A 4 -30.25 4.10 3.07
C TRP A 4 -29.36 4.89 2.10
N LEU A 5 -28.20 4.33 1.67
CA LEU A 5 -27.34 4.94 0.66
C LEU A 5 -27.82 4.59 -0.74
N ASN A 6 -27.77 5.56 -1.66
CA ASN A 6 -28.04 5.32 -3.07
C ASN A 6 -27.13 4.23 -3.63
N PRO A 7 -27.60 3.34 -4.53
CA PRO A 7 -26.78 2.28 -5.14
C PRO A 7 -25.47 2.80 -5.74
N TYR A 8 -25.49 4.00 -6.31
CA TYR A 8 -24.29 4.66 -6.84
C TYR A 8 -23.27 4.98 -5.76
N THR A 9 -23.70 5.52 -4.62
CA THR A 9 -22.78 5.84 -3.51
C THR A 9 -22.22 4.57 -2.86
N GLN A 10 -22.95 3.48 -2.85
CA GLN A 10 -22.45 2.18 -2.39
C GLN A 10 -21.35 1.65 -3.31
N LEU A 11 -21.53 1.73 -4.63
CA LEU A 11 -20.55 1.30 -5.62
C LEU A 11 -19.24 2.10 -5.48
N VAL A 12 -19.35 3.41 -5.37
CA VAL A 12 -18.19 4.31 -5.18
C VAL A 12 -17.48 4.02 -3.85
N ALA A 13 -18.22 3.89 -2.75
CA ALA A 13 -17.65 3.59 -1.45
C ALA A 13 -16.90 2.24 -1.44
N ALA A 14 -17.47 1.24 -2.12
CA ALA A 14 -16.81 -0.06 -2.25
C ALA A 14 -15.53 0.03 -3.11
N GLY A 15 -15.53 0.76 -4.22
CA GLY A 15 -14.32 1.02 -5.01
C GLY A 15 -13.21 1.71 -4.19
N ILE A 16 -13.57 2.70 -3.35
CA ILE A 16 -12.63 3.35 -2.43
C ILE A 16 -12.02 2.35 -1.45
N LEU A 17 -12.81 1.42 -0.92
CA LEU A 17 -12.32 0.40 0.01
C LEU A 17 -11.44 -0.65 -0.68
N VAL A 18 -11.73 -1.03 -1.92
CA VAL A 18 -10.85 -1.87 -2.75
C VAL A 18 -9.50 -1.18 -2.98
N ASN A 19 -9.51 0.10 -3.35
CA ASN A 19 -8.29 0.90 -3.47
C ASN A 19 -7.52 0.97 -2.14
N ALA A 20 -8.20 1.07 -1.00
CA ALA A 20 -7.57 1.04 0.31
C ALA A 20 -6.84 -0.29 0.58
N LEU A 21 -7.43 -1.44 0.21
CA LEU A 21 -6.78 -2.75 0.29
C LEU A 21 -5.54 -2.83 -0.61
N LEU A 22 -5.59 -2.29 -1.81
CA LEU A 22 -4.45 -2.23 -2.73
C LEU A 22 -3.32 -1.35 -2.18
N VAL A 23 -3.64 -0.19 -1.63
CA VAL A 23 -2.65 0.68 -0.98
C VAL A 23 -2.03 0.00 0.24
N LEU A 24 -2.81 -0.73 1.04
CA LEU A 24 -2.31 -1.55 2.14
C LEU A 24 -1.41 -2.69 1.65
N SER A 25 -1.70 -3.30 0.50
CA SER A 25 -0.84 -4.30 -0.14
C SER A 25 0.55 -3.73 -0.44
N LEU A 26 0.64 -2.55 -1.06
CA LEU A 26 1.91 -1.86 -1.30
C LEU A 26 2.60 -1.42 0.01
N PHE A 27 1.84 -0.95 0.98
CA PHE A 27 2.36 -0.55 2.28
C PHE A 27 3.17 -1.67 2.97
N VAL A 28 2.72 -2.93 2.89
CA VAL A 28 3.45 -4.08 3.47
C VAL A 28 4.86 -4.19 2.90
N VAL A 29 4.99 -4.08 1.59
CA VAL A 29 6.29 -4.22 0.91
C VAL A 29 7.18 -3.01 1.21
N PHE A 30 6.60 -1.81 1.28
CA PHE A 30 7.32 -0.59 1.65
C PHE A 30 7.88 -0.64 3.08
N GLN A 31 7.26 -1.39 3.99
CA GLN A 31 7.80 -1.62 5.34
C GLN A 31 9.14 -2.34 5.33
N CYS A 32 9.43 -3.13 4.29
CA CYS A 32 10.73 -3.79 4.09
C CYS A 32 11.75 -2.93 3.31
N GLY A 33 11.41 -1.70 2.95
CA GLY A 33 12.26 -0.86 2.10
C GLY A 33 12.35 -1.35 0.65
N VAL A 34 11.36 -2.12 0.20
CA VAL A 34 11.29 -2.69 -1.15
C VAL A 34 10.19 -1.97 -1.93
N LEU A 35 10.48 -1.55 -3.14
CA LEU A 35 9.50 -1.06 -4.10
C LEU A 35 9.09 -2.22 -5.02
N SER A 36 7.85 -2.69 -4.91
CA SER A 36 7.29 -3.72 -5.78
C SER A 36 6.18 -3.16 -6.65
N LEU A 37 6.23 -3.46 -7.93
CA LEU A 37 5.24 -3.06 -8.93
C LEU A 37 4.41 -4.26 -9.44
N ALA A 38 4.51 -5.44 -8.80
CA ALA A 38 3.77 -6.64 -9.18
C ALA A 38 2.32 -6.67 -8.65
N THR A 39 1.93 -5.71 -7.84
CA THR A 39 0.64 -5.70 -7.12
C THR A 39 -0.56 -5.85 -8.05
N ILE A 40 -0.55 -5.19 -9.23
CA ILE A 40 -1.65 -5.27 -10.19
C ILE A 40 -1.74 -6.66 -10.81
N GLY A 41 -0.60 -7.32 -11.08
CA GLY A 41 -0.62 -8.72 -11.54
C GLY A 41 -1.27 -9.66 -10.52
N PHE A 42 -0.92 -9.53 -9.25
CA PHE A 42 -1.55 -10.33 -8.18
C PHE A 42 -3.02 -9.99 -7.96
N MET A 43 -3.41 -8.73 -8.18
CA MET A 43 -4.81 -8.32 -8.18
C MET A 43 -5.58 -9.02 -9.30
N ALA A 44 -5.04 -9.04 -10.52
CA ALA A 44 -5.63 -9.74 -11.66
C ALA A 44 -5.75 -11.25 -11.39
N ASP A 45 -4.68 -11.90 -10.88
CA ASP A 45 -4.70 -13.33 -10.54
C ASP A 45 -5.81 -13.65 -9.51
N GLY A 46 -5.96 -12.84 -8.48
CA GLY A 46 -7.00 -13.00 -7.48
C GLY A 46 -8.40 -12.80 -8.05
N ALA A 47 -8.62 -11.75 -8.85
CA ALA A 47 -9.88 -11.45 -9.50
C ALA A 47 -10.32 -12.58 -10.44
N TYR A 48 -9.44 -13.01 -11.33
CA TYR A 48 -9.74 -14.06 -12.29
C TYR A 48 -9.93 -15.42 -11.63
N THR A 49 -9.10 -15.78 -10.66
CA THR A 49 -9.26 -17.04 -9.93
C THR A 49 -10.59 -17.11 -9.19
N SER A 50 -10.95 -16.05 -8.45
CA SER A 50 -12.21 -16.01 -7.71
C SER A 50 -13.42 -16.02 -8.65
N SER A 51 -13.36 -15.28 -9.77
CA SER A 51 -14.42 -15.24 -10.76
C SER A 51 -14.63 -16.58 -11.46
N LEU A 52 -13.55 -17.29 -11.81
CA LEU A 52 -13.62 -18.62 -12.42
C LEU A 52 -14.23 -19.67 -11.47
N LEU A 53 -13.87 -19.61 -10.19
CA LEU A 53 -14.45 -20.50 -9.18
C LEU A 53 -15.96 -20.26 -9.00
N ALA A 54 -16.38 -19.00 -8.99
CA ALA A 54 -17.79 -18.65 -8.84
C ALA A 54 -18.61 -18.99 -10.09
N THR A 55 -18.13 -18.62 -11.30
CA THR A 55 -18.89 -18.78 -12.54
C THR A 55 -18.89 -20.20 -13.07
N LYS A 56 -17.76 -20.94 -12.98
CA LYS A 56 -17.64 -22.29 -13.55
C LYS A 56 -17.89 -23.39 -12.53
N GLN A 57 -17.52 -23.19 -11.27
CA GLN A 57 -17.67 -24.20 -10.21
C GLN A 57 -18.79 -23.89 -9.22
N HIS A 58 -19.50 -22.77 -9.42
CA HIS A 58 -20.62 -22.32 -8.55
C HIS A 58 -20.24 -22.24 -7.06
N TRP A 59 -19.00 -21.85 -6.77
CA TRP A 59 -18.59 -21.65 -5.40
C TRP A 59 -19.28 -20.43 -4.80
N PRO A 60 -19.60 -20.45 -3.49
CA PRO A 60 -20.07 -19.25 -2.79
C PRO A 60 -19.02 -18.14 -2.87
N THR A 61 -19.48 -16.89 -2.86
CA THR A 61 -18.67 -15.67 -3.07
C THR A 61 -17.47 -15.57 -2.12
N VAL A 62 -17.69 -15.73 -0.81
CA VAL A 62 -16.63 -15.58 0.19
C VAL A 62 -15.50 -16.60 0.05
N PRO A 63 -15.76 -17.93 -0.05
CA PRO A 63 -14.68 -18.89 -0.28
C PRO A 63 -14.02 -18.76 -1.66
N ALA A 64 -14.73 -18.29 -2.69
CA ALA A 64 -14.13 -18.01 -4.00
C ALA A 64 -13.09 -16.86 -3.91
N ILE A 65 -13.41 -15.77 -3.22
CA ILE A 65 -12.49 -14.65 -2.98
C ILE A 65 -11.30 -15.08 -2.13
N ALA A 66 -11.55 -15.84 -1.07
CA ALA A 66 -10.48 -16.37 -0.22
C ALA A 66 -9.51 -17.27 -1.01
N ALA A 67 -10.04 -18.13 -1.87
CA ALA A 67 -9.23 -18.99 -2.75
C ALA A 67 -8.40 -18.15 -3.74
N GLY A 68 -8.99 -17.14 -4.37
CA GLY A 68 -8.29 -16.20 -5.25
C GLY A 68 -7.14 -15.49 -4.53
N ALA A 69 -7.37 -14.99 -3.32
CA ALA A 69 -6.34 -14.36 -2.50
C ALA A 69 -5.22 -15.34 -2.12
N VAL A 70 -5.54 -16.61 -1.81
CA VAL A 70 -4.54 -17.64 -1.51
C VAL A 70 -3.72 -17.98 -2.74
N VAL A 71 -4.33 -18.11 -3.92
CA VAL A 71 -3.60 -18.38 -5.18
C VAL A 71 -2.65 -17.22 -5.47
N ALA A 72 -3.10 -15.98 -5.38
CA ALA A 72 -2.24 -14.81 -5.56
C ALA A 72 -1.08 -14.78 -4.54
N ALA A 73 -1.32 -15.18 -3.28
CA ALA A 73 -0.28 -15.29 -2.26
C ALA A 73 0.75 -16.37 -2.60
N VAL A 74 0.30 -17.53 -3.08
CA VAL A 74 1.19 -18.64 -3.48
C VAL A 74 2.06 -18.22 -4.67
N LEU A 75 1.48 -17.58 -5.67
CA LEU A 75 2.22 -17.04 -6.81
C LEU A 75 3.22 -15.96 -6.33
N ALA A 76 2.80 -15.05 -5.47
CA ALA A 76 3.68 -14.07 -4.87
C ALA A 76 4.83 -14.72 -4.08
N TYR A 77 4.60 -15.80 -3.36
CA TYR A 77 5.65 -16.53 -2.66
C TYR A 77 6.66 -17.16 -3.62
N ILE A 78 6.19 -17.88 -4.64
CA ILE A 78 7.03 -18.58 -5.62
C ILE A 78 7.88 -17.57 -6.39
N PHE A 79 7.25 -16.58 -7.02
CA PHE A 79 7.93 -15.59 -7.84
C PHE A 79 8.68 -14.56 -7.01
N GLY A 80 8.22 -14.26 -5.79
CA GLY A 80 8.93 -13.41 -4.85
C GLY A 80 10.30 -13.95 -4.51
N ARG A 81 10.44 -15.26 -4.31
CA ARG A 81 11.76 -15.89 -4.08
C ARG A 81 12.70 -15.74 -5.27
N LEU A 82 12.16 -15.70 -6.48
CA LEU A 82 12.95 -15.51 -7.70
C LEU A 82 13.36 -14.03 -7.88
N VAL A 83 12.42 -13.09 -7.71
CA VAL A 83 12.63 -11.67 -8.06
C VAL A 83 13.31 -10.89 -6.93
N LEU A 84 13.11 -11.25 -5.67
CA LEU A 84 13.68 -10.54 -4.52
C LEU A 84 15.22 -10.64 -4.39
N HIS A 85 15.89 -11.41 -5.25
CA HIS A 85 17.36 -11.38 -5.38
C HIS A 85 17.86 -10.10 -6.07
N LEU A 86 17.00 -9.44 -6.87
CA LEU A 86 17.32 -8.19 -7.51
C LEU A 86 17.35 -7.05 -6.49
N ARG A 87 18.08 -5.97 -6.79
CA ARG A 87 18.25 -4.83 -5.90
C ARG A 87 17.93 -3.51 -6.60
N GLY A 88 17.44 -2.54 -5.85
CA GLY A 88 17.19 -1.19 -6.33
C GLY A 88 16.21 -1.15 -7.51
N ILE A 89 16.57 -0.43 -8.57
CA ILE A 89 15.72 -0.23 -9.74
C ILE A 89 15.43 -1.53 -10.50
N TYR A 90 16.38 -2.48 -10.51
CA TYR A 90 16.19 -3.78 -11.19
C TYR A 90 15.09 -4.61 -10.52
N LEU A 91 14.91 -4.47 -9.20
CA LEU A 91 13.83 -5.11 -8.49
C LEU A 91 12.48 -4.52 -8.88
N ALA A 92 12.38 -3.18 -8.97
CA ALA A 92 11.16 -2.53 -9.42
C ALA A 92 10.78 -2.92 -10.86
N LEU A 93 11.74 -2.91 -11.78
CA LEU A 93 11.51 -3.33 -13.17
C LEU A 93 11.17 -4.81 -13.28
N GLY A 94 11.86 -5.69 -12.51
CA GLY A 94 11.59 -7.12 -12.49
C GLY A 94 10.19 -7.44 -11.93
N THR A 95 9.77 -6.76 -10.86
CA THR A 95 8.41 -6.92 -10.32
C THR A 95 7.34 -6.35 -11.24
N PHE A 96 7.62 -5.26 -11.96
CA PHE A 96 6.73 -4.73 -12.99
C PHE A 96 6.56 -5.73 -14.16
N ALA A 97 7.68 -6.24 -14.70
CA ALA A 97 7.64 -7.25 -15.76
C ALA A 97 6.88 -8.49 -15.32
N LEU A 98 7.08 -8.95 -14.09
CA LEU A 98 6.33 -10.06 -13.50
C LEU A 98 4.82 -9.79 -13.49
N GLY A 99 4.40 -8.62 -13.01
CA GLY A 99 2.99 -8.22 -13.01
C GLY A 99 2.39 -8.22 -14.40
N GLN A 100 3.12 -7.71 -15.41
CA GLN A 100 2.68 -7.73 -16.82
C GLN A 100 2.60 -9.15 -17.38
N VAL A 101 3.50 -10.06 -17.00
CA VAL A 101 3.44 -11.47 -17.41
C VAL A 101 2.15 -12.13 -16.92
N PHE A 102 1.72 -11.85 -15.70
CA PHE A 102 0.44 -12.37 -15.19
C PHE A 102 -0.75 -11.81 -15.96
N VAL A 103 -0.85 -10.50 -16.15
CA VAL A 103 -1.95 -9.86 -16.88
C VAL A 103 -2.01 -10.35 -18.32
N LEU A 104 -0.87 -10.38 -19.03
CA LEU A 104 -0.79 -10.89 -20.41
C LEU A 104 -1.04 -12.40 -20.48
N GLY A 105 -0.59 -13.16 -19.48
CA GLY A 105 -0.89 -14.58 -19.37
C GLY A 105 -2.41 -14.81 -19.30
N ILE A 106 -3.09 -14.10 -18.41
CA ILE A 106 -4.55 -14.16 -18.28
C ILE A 106 -5.24 -13.79 -19.61
N ALA A 107 -4.81 -12.73 -20.29
CA ALA A 107 -5.39 -12.27 -21.55
C ALA A 107 -5.23 -13.28 -22.70
N ASN A 108 -4.21 -14.14 -22.65
CA ASN A 108 -3.93 -15.12 -23.71
C ASN A 108 -4.52 -16.52 -23.46
N PHE A 109 -4.98 -16.82 -22.24
CA PHE A 109 -5.62 -18.11 -21.98
C PHE A 109 -7.10 -18.07 -22.36
N THR A 110 -7.53 -19.05 -23.15
CA THR A 110 -8.93 -19.16 -23.63
C THR A 110 -9.93 -19.46 -22.51
N TRP A 111 -9.50 -20.17 -21.47
CA TRP A 111 -10.34 -20.56 -20.34
C TRP A 111 -10.64 -19.42 -19.35
N THR A 112 -9.87 -18.32 -19.42
CA THR A 112 -10.10 -17.06 -18.68
C THR A 112 -11.03 -16.10 -19.40
N GLY A 113 -11.54 -16.44 -20.60
CA GLY A 113 -12.30 -15.55 -21.47
C GLY A 113 -11.44 -14.72 -22.40
N GLY A 114 -10.10 -14.88 -22.36
CA GLY A 114 -9.17 -14.15 -23.22
C GLY A 114 -9.27 -12.62 -23.06
N PRO A 115 -9.12 -11.85 -24.16
CA PRO A 115 -9.21 -10.39 -24.12
C PRO A 115 -10.60 -9.86 -23.70
N GLY A 116 -11.66 -10.66 -23.90
CA GLY A 116 -13.03 -10.29 -23.54
C GLY A 116 -13.32 -10.34 -22.05
N GLY A 117 -12.47 -11.00 -21.29
CA GLY A 117 -12.64 -11.17 -19.84
C GLY A 117 -13.77 -12.10 -19.43
N ILE A 118 -14.25 -11.96 -18.21
CA ILE A 118 -15.34 -12.75 -17.63
C ILE A 118 -16.51 -11.84 -17.31
N VAL A 119 -17.71 -12.23 -17.78
CA VAL A 119 -18.98 -11.52 -17.57
C VAL A 119 -19.95 -12.43 -16.82
N GLY A 120 -20.88 -11.84 -16.06
CA GLY A 120 -21.89 -12.61 -15.33
C GLY A 120 -21.40 -13.15 -13.99
N ILE A 121 -20.45 -12.46 -13.37
CA ILE A 121 -20.02 -12.76 -12.00
C ILE A 121 -21.15 -12.35 -11.06
N PRO A 122 -21.54 -13.18 -10.06
CA PRO A 122 -22.57 -12.80 -9.10
C PRO A 122 -22.18 -11.52 -8.34
N VAL A 123 -23.08 -10.54 -8.28
CA VAL A 123 -22.85 -9.29 -7.53
C VAL A 123 -23.55 -9.42 -6.18
N ASP A 124 -22.98 -10.23 -5.29
CA ASP A 124 -23.59 -10.57 -4.00
C ASP A 124 -22.88 -9.93 -2.80
N ILE A 125 -21.85 -9.11 -3.05
CA ILE A 125 -21.05 -8.49 -1.98
C ILE A 125 -21.73 -7.23 -1.48
N THR A 126 -21.97 -7.20 -0.17
CA THR A 126 -22.45 -6.01 0.53
C THR A 126 -21.30 -5.09 0.94
N LEU A 127 -21.55 -3.78 0.93
CA LEU A 127 -20.60 -2.79 1.45
C LEU A 127 -20.15 -3.11 2.88
N ALA A 128 -21.05 -3.68 3.71
CA ALA A 128 -20.74 -4.07 5.08
C ALA A 128 -19.67 -5.16 5.17
N GLU A 129 -19.68 -6.14 4.28
CA GLU A 129 -18.66 -7.20 4.24
C GLU A 129 -17.30 -6.62 3.88
N LEU A 130 -17.25 -5.72 2.91
CA LEU A 130 -16.00 -5.07 2.50
C LEU A 130 -15.42 -4.19 3.60
N VAL A 131 -16.27 -3.41 4.30
CA VAL A 131 -15.87 -2.63 5.48
C VAL A 131 -15.31 -3.56 6.57
N PHE A 132 -16.00 -4.68 6.84
CA PHE A 132 -15.54 -5.65 7.83
C PHE A 132 -14.16 -6.21 7.47
N VAL A 133 -13.93 -6.56 6.20
CA VAL A 133 -12.63 -7.08 5.74
C VAL A 133 -11.54 -6.02 5.86
N VAL A 134 -11.79 -4.77 5.45
CA VAL A 134 -10.80 -3.68 5.60
C VAL A 134 -10.47 -3.44 7.07
N LEU A 135 -11.45 -3.47 7.96
CA LEU A 135 -11.23 -3.36 9.40
C LEU A 135 -10.45 -4.55 9.96
N ALA A 136 -10.80 -5.78 9.55
CA ALA A 136 -10.09 -6.99 9.96
C ALA A 136 -8.62 -6.94 9.53
N VAL A 137 -8.35 -6.56 8.27
CA VAL A 137 -7.00 -6.34 7.76
C VAL A 137 -6.28 -5.25 8.56
N GLY A 138 -6.95 -4.13 8.88
CA GLY A 138 -6.41 -3.08 9.73
C GLY A 138 -6.01 -3.57 11.13
N VAL A 139 -6.84 -4.40 11.75
CA VAL A 139 -6.54 -5.03 13.06
C VAL A 139 -5.31 -5.94 12.94
N VAL A 140 -5.22 -6.77 11.89
CA VAL A 140 -4.05 -7.62 11.64
C VAL A 140 -2.80 -6.76 11.48
N PHE A 141 -2.86 -5.66 10.73
CA PHE A 141 -1.74 -4.72 10.60
C PHE A 141 -1.32 -4.13 11.94
N GLN A 142 -2.29 -3.75 12.78
CA GLN A 142 -1.99 -3.23 14.12
C GLN A 142 -1.27 -4.27 14.98
N LEU A 143 -1.73 -5.52 14.97
CA LEU A 143 -1.10 -6.62 15.69
C LEU A 143 0.31 -6.90 15.17
N VAL A 144 0.50 -6.94 13.84
CA VAL A 144 1.82 -7.11 13.22
C VAL A 144 2.74 -5.94 13.58
N HIS A 145 2.25 -4.71 13.56
CA HIS A 145 3.03 -3.51 13.91
C HIS A 145 3.56 -3.55 15.34
N LEU A 146 2.78 -4.07 16.29
CA LEU A 146 3.17 -4.24 17.71
C LEU A 146 4.04 -5.47 17.94
N SER A 147 4.01 -6.44 17.04
CA SER A 147 4.72 -7.72 17.15
C SER A 147 6.24 -7.60 16.90
N PHE A 148 6.93 -8.72 17.12
CA PHE A 148 8.36 -8.84 16.75
C PHE A 148 8.57 -8.66 15.23
N VAL A 149 7.64 -9.16 14.41
CA VAL A 149 7.68 -9.03 12.94
C VAL A 149 7.72 -7.56 12.52
N GLY A 150 6.84 -6.72 13.06
CA GLY A 150 6.82 -5.29 12.75
C GLY A 150 8.10 -4.56 13.16
N ARG A 151 8.71 -4.97 14.28
CA ARG A 151 10.03 -4.42 14.69
C ARG A 151 11.13 -4.84 13.74
N ALA A 152 11.16 -6.10 13.31
CA ALA A 152 12.12 -6.61 12.34
C ALA A 152 12.00 -5.91 10.97
N LEU A 153 10.77 -5.71 10.47
CA LEU A 153 10.53 -4.99 9.21
C LEU A 153 11.06 -3.55 9.27
N ARG A 154 10.82 -2.85 10.38
CA ARG A 154 11.34 -1.48 10.58
C ARG A 154 12.86 -1.44 10.65
N ALA A 155 13.50 -2.42 11.31
CA ALA A 155 14.95 -2.52 11.34
C ALA A 155 15.55 -2.73 9.95
N ILE A 156 14.97 -3.64 9.15
CA ILE A 156 15.39 -3.91 7.76
C ILE A 156 15.25 -2.65 6.90
N ARG A 157 14.18 -1.87 7.10
CA ARG A 157 13.94 -0.64 6.35
C ARG A 157 14.95 0.46 6.66
N LEU A 158 15.42 0.55 7.92
CA LEU A 158 16.41 1.55 8.33
C LEU A 158 17.80 1.23 7.80
N ASP A 159 18.27 0.01 8.01
CA ASP A 159 19.53 -0.49 7.47
C ASP A 159 19.52 -2.02 7.39
N GLU A 160 19.56 -2.54 6.17
CA GLU A 160 19.57 -3.98 5.88
C GLU A 160 20.79 -4.68 6.47
N ARG A 161 21.96 -4.04 6.42
CA ARG A 161 23.23 -4.64 6.88
C ARG A 161 23.26 -4.73 8.40
N VAL A 162 22.80 -3.70 9.08
CA VAL A 162 22.69 -3.68 10.54
C VAL A 162 21.68 -4.71 11.03
N ALA A 163 20.51 -4.80 10.36
CA ALA A 163 19.51 -5.80 10.68
C ALA A 163 20.03 -7.24 10.51
N ALA A 164 20.75 -7.50 9.42
CA ALA A 164 21.39 -8.80 9.19
C ALA A 164 22.46 -9.12 10.25
N GLY A 165 23.28 -8.14 10.65
CA GLY A 165 24.25 -8.28 11.73
C GLY A 165 23.62 -8.57 13.10
N ALA A 166 22.39 -8.11 13.34
CA ALA A 166 21.58 -8.42 14.51
C ALA A 166 20.86 -9.79 14.44
N GLY A 167 21.17 -10.63 13.43
CA GLY A 167 20.59 -11.97 13.27
C GLY A 167 19.22 -12.02 12.60
N ILE A 168 18.74 -10.91 12.02
CA ILE A 168 17.47 -10.89 11.32
C ILE A 168 17.65 -11.44 9.90
N ASN A 169 16.90 -12.48 9.54
CA ASN A 169 16.94 -13.05 8.20
C ASN A 169 16.14 -12.18 7.21
N VAL A 170 16.81 -11.20 6.60
CA VAL A 170 16.21 -10.20 5.70
C VAL A 170 15.44 -10.85 4.55
N ALA A 171 15.99 -11.90 3.92
CA ALA A 171 15.36 -12.58 2.80
C ALA A 171 14.01 -13.19 3.18
N ARG A 172 13.89 -13.82 4.35
CA ARG A 172 12.63 -14.39 4.84
C ARG A 172 11.57 -13.31 5.06
N TYR A 173 11.94 -12.21 5.72
CA TYR A 173 10.99 -11.12 5.98
C TYR A 173 10.53 -10.42 4.70
N ARG A 174 11.41 -10.21 3.73
CA ARG A 174 11.05 -9.68 2.41
C ARG A 174 10.09 -10.61 1.67
N THR A 175 10.37 -11.92 1.65
CA THR A 175 9.48 -12.90 1.01
C THR A 175 8.11 -12.94 1.69
N LEU A 176 8.06 -12.93 3.03
CA LEU A 176 6.80 -12.89 3.76
C LEU A 176 6.00 -11.61 3.46
N ALA A 177 6.64 -10.45 3.45
CA ALA A 177 5.99 -9.19 3.11
C ALA A 177 5.45 -9.19 1.67
N PHE A 178 6.22 -9.73 0.73
CA PHE A 178 5.80 -9.84 -0.67
C PHE A 178 4.61 -10.81 -0.84
N THR A 179 4.62 -11.94 -0.11
CA THR A 179 3.51 -12.89 -0.07
C THR A 179 2.25 -12.27 0.54
N ALA A 180 2.39 -11.55 1.65
CA ALA A 180 1.27 -10.83 2.27
C ALA A 180 0.71 -9.73 1.36
N SER A 181 1.57 -9.04 0.61
CA SER A 181 1.15 -8.09 -0.41
C SER A 181 0.35 -8.77 -1.52
N GLY A 182 0.83 -9.91 -2.04
CA GLY A 182 0.10 -10.70 -3.04
C GLY A 182 -1.26 -11.17 -2.53
N PHE A 183 -1.34 -11.63 -1.28
CA PHE A 183 -2.62 -12.00 -0.66
C PHE A 183 -3.61 -10.84 -0.63
N LEU A 184 -3.17 -9.65 -0.16
CA LEU A 184 -4.03 -8.47 -0.07
C LEU A 184 -4.45 -7.94 -1.44
N ALA A 185 -3.53 -7.97 -2.42
CA ALA A 185 -3.83 -7.58 -3.79
C ALA A 185 -4.85 -8.55 -4.44
N GLY A 186 -4.65 -9.86 -4.26
CA GLY A 186 -5.60 -10.86 -4.74
C GLY A 186 -6.96 -10.77 -4.08
N LEU A 187 -6.99 -10.45 -2.78
CA LEU A 187 -8.23 -10.20 -2.05
C LEU A 187 -8.97 -8.98 -2.60
N ALA A 188 -8.25 -7.87 -2.84
CA ALA A 188 -8.81 -6.65 -3.44
C ALA A 188 -9.37 -6.92 -4.84
N GLY A 189 -8.65 -7.68 -5.68
CA GLY A 189 -9.12 -8.06 -7.01
C GLY A 189 -10.36 -8.96 -6.98
N GLY A 190 -10.41 -9.91 -6.04
CA GLY A 190 -11.62 -10.72 -5.82
C GLY A 190 -12.82 -9.85 -5.47
N PHE A 191 -12.68 -8.92 -4.52
CA PHE A 191 -13.77 -7.99 -4.17
C PHE A 191 -14.20 -7.12 -5.33
N GLU A 192 -13.26 -6.58 -6.12
CA GLU A 192 -13.56 -5.80 -7.32
C GLU A 192 -14.41 -6.60 -8.31
N ALA A 193 -14.03 -7.84 -8.58
CA ALA A 193 -14.72 -8.70 -9.54
C ALA A 193 -16.19 -8.94 -9.15
N PHE A 194 -16.45 -9.24 -7.87
CA PHE A 194 -17.82 -9.45 -7.38
C PHE A 194 -18.61 -8.17 -7.14
N GLN A 195 -17.96 -7.02 -7.13
CA GLN A 195 -18.60 -5.72 -7.05
C GLN A 195 -19.08 -5.23 -8.43
N THR A 196 -18.23 -5.42 -9.46
CA THR A 196 -18.51 -4.93 -10.82
C THR A 196 -19.29 -5.92 -11.68
N GLY A 197 -19.22 -7.22 -11.34
CA GLY A 197 -19.86 -8.30 -12.10
C GLY A 197 -19.19 -8.62 -13.43
N VAL A 198 -18.16 -7.85 -13.81
CA VAL A 198 -17.41 -7.99 -15.07
C VAL A 198 -15.95 -7.66 -14.83
N ILE A 199 -15.05 -8.48 -15.33
CA ILE A 199 -13.61 -8.21 -15.30
C ILE A 199 -13.02 -8.37 -16.70
N SER A 200 -12.09 -7.49 -17.05
CA SER A 200 -11.30 -7.59 -18.29
C SER A 200 -9.82 -7.37 -18.00
N PRO A 201 -8.88 -7.95 -18.78
CA PRO A 201 -7.45 -7.75 -18.56
C PRO A 201 -7.02 -6.29 -18.68
N ASP A 202 -7.72 -5.49 -19.49
CA ASP A 202 -7.39 -4.07 -19.73
C ASP A 202 -7.58 -3.20 -18.48
N GLN A 203 -8.40 -3.62 -17.52
CA GLN A 203 -8.58 -2.94 -16.24
C GLN A 203 -7.29 -2.95 -15.42
N TYR A 204 -6.49 -4.03 -15.52
CA TYR A 204 -5.23 -4.20 -14.78
C TYR A 204 -4.05 -3.58 -15.53
N SER A 205 -4.22 -2.32 -15.93
CA SER A 205 -3.28 -1.58 -16.75
C SER A 205 -2.16 -0.91 -15.94
N PHE A 206 -1.14 -0.45 -16.66
CA PHE A 206 -0.07 0.39 -16.09
C PHE A 206 -0.62 1.66 -15.43
N VAL A 207 -1.72 2.22 -15.96
CA VAL A 207 -2.35 3.44 -15.40
C VAL A 207 -2.86 3.17 -13.99
N LEU A 208 -3.55 2.05 -13.77
CA LEU A 208 -4.01 1.63 -12.45
C LEU A 208 -2.81 1.43 -11.48
N LEU A 209 -1.71 0.83 -11.96
CA LEU A 209 -0.50 0.67 -11.15
C LEU A 209 0.04 2.02 -10.68
N VAL A 210 0.20 2.98 -11.58
CA VAL A 210 0.70 4.32 -11.25
C VAL A 210 -0.23 5.02 -10.27
N GLN A 211 -1.54 4.88 -10.44
CA GLN A 211 -2.56 5.43 -9.55
C GLN A 211 -2.41 4.89 -8.11
N ILE A 212 -2.34 3.58 -7.95
CA ILE A 212 -2.20 2.95 -6.62
C ILE A 212 -0.83 3.25 -6.00
N LEU A 213 0.23 3.28 -6.82
CA LEU A 213 1.57 3.67 -6.36
C LEU A 213 1.58 5.10 -5.82
N ALA A 214 0.92 6.00 -6.52
CA ALA A 214 0.77 7.38 -6.10
C ALA A 214 0.04 7.51 -4.77
N LEU A 215 -1.11 6.84 -4.64
CA LEU A 215 -1.85 6.77 -3.38
C LEU A 215 -0.99 6.25 -2.24
N ALA A 216 -0.20 5.19 -2.48
CA ALA A 216 0.69 4.61 -1.49
C ALA A 216 1.83 5.55 -1.08
N MET A 217 2.38 6.32 -2.02
CA MET A 217 3.42 7.31 -1.73
C MET A 217 2.86 8.49 -0.93
N ILE A 218 1.67 8.97 -1.25
CA ILE A 218 0.97 10.04 -0.52
C ILE A 218 0.64 9.58 0.91
N ALA A 219 0.18 8.35 1.06
CA ALA A 219 -0.12 7.76 2.36
C ALA A 219 1.09 7.73 3.28
N GLY A 220 2.27 7.57 2.70
CA GLY A 220 3.51 7.39 3.44
C GLY A 220 3.60 5.99 4.05
N SER A 221 4.78 5.65 4.56
CA SER A 221 5.08 4.30 5.01
C SER A 221 5.23 4.16 6.53
N TYR A 222 4.71 5.11 7.32
CA TYR A 222 4.84 5.09 8.77
C TYR A 222 3.64 4.46 9.49
N LEU A 223 2.41 4.80 9.08
CA LEU A 223 1.17 4.33 9.71
C LEU A 223 0.27 3.66 8.66
N TRP A 224 -0.16 2.44 8.92
CA TRP A 224 -1.12 1.73 8.07
C TRP A 224 -2.46 2.47 7.95
N ALA A 225 -2.90 3.12 9.04
CA ALA A 225 -4.11 3.94 9.02
C ALA A 225 -4.02 5.12 8.04
N GLY A 226 -2.81 5.66 7.81
CA GLY A 226 -2.59 6.68 6.81
C GLY A 226 -2.89 6.19 5.40
N SER A 227 -2.60 4.93 5.09
CA SER A 227 -2.91 4.32 3.79
C SER A 227 -4.42 4.26 3.53
N VAL A 228 -5.18 3.85 4.54
CA VAL A 228 -6.66 3.80 4.46
C VAL A 228 -7.24 5.20 4.37
N LEU A 229 -6.80 6.12 5.23
CA LEU A 229 -7.28 7.51 5.23
C LEU A 229 -6.99 8.23 3.91
N THR A 230 -5.81 8.01 3.34
CA THR A 230 -5.43 8.60 2.04
C THR A 230 -6.30 8.04 0.92
N ALA A 231 -6.52 6.72 0.89
CA ALA A 231 -7.39 6.11 -0.11
C ALA A 231 -8.82 6.65 -0.02
N ILE A 232 -9.36 6.82 1.19
CA ILE A 232 -10.68 7.40 1.41
C ILE A 232 -10.69 8.87 1.01
N ALA A 233 -9.73 9.68 1.47
CA ALA A 233 -9.70 11.12 1.20
C ALA A 233 -9.60 11.44 -0.30
N ILE A 234 -8.73 10.73 -1.02
CA ILE A 234 -8.54 10.94 -2.46
C ILE A 234 -9.73 10.35 -3.24
N GLY A 235 -10.23 9.17 -2.86
CA GLY A 235 -11.39 8.58 -3.51
C GLY A 235 -12.64 9.43 -3.36
N VAL A 236 -12.86 10.04 -2.18
CA VAL A 236 -13.95 11.00 -1.97
C VAL A 236 -13.69 12.29 -2.78
N ALA A 237 -12.47 12.81 -2.79
CA ALA A 237 -12.13 14.01 -3.57
C ALA A 237 -12.42 13.81 -5.08
N GLN A 238 -12.10 12.63 -5.62
CA GLN A 238 -12.40 12.26 -7.01
C GLN A 238 -13.90 12.32 -7.32
N GLN A 239 -14.73 11.87 -6.37
CA GLN A 239 -16.18 11.90 -6.52
C GLN A 239 -16.74 13.33 -6.66
N TYR A 240 -16.12 14.30 -5.97
CA TYR A 240 -16.55 15.72 -6.05
C TYR A 240 -15.97 16.45 -7.29
N ILE A 241 -14.84 16.00 -7.80
CA ILE A 241 -14.18 16.61 -8.97
C ILE A 241 -14.72 15.99 -10.27
N GLY A 242 -15.53 14.92 -10.17
CA GLY A 242 -16.04 14.11 -11.26
C GLY A 242 -16.32 14.91 -12.54
N THR A 243 -15.41 14.80 -13.49
CA THR A 243 -15.57 15.31 -14.84
C THR A 243 -16.05 14.15 -15.71
N THR A 244 -16.96 14.45 -16.63
CA THR A 244 -17.51 13.46 -17.58
C THR A 244 -16.49 12.97 -18.61
N ASP A 245 -15.29 13.59 -18.65
CA ASP A 245 -14.24 13.29 -19.62
C ASP A 245 -13.09 12.53 -18.99
N ALA A 246 -12.83 11.31 -19.45
CA ALA A 246 -11.73 10.44 -18.98
C ALA A 246 -10.33 11.07 -19.09
N LEU A 247 -10.11 11.94 -20.08
CA LEU A 247 -8.87 12.69 -20.24
C LEU A 247 -8.69 13.75 -19.15
N ALA A 248 -9.76 14.47 -18.82
CA ALA A 248 -9.75 15.49 -17.77
C ALA A 248 -9.54 14.83 -16.40
N GLU A 249 -10.16 13.68 -16.16
CA GLU A 249 -9.97 12.88 -14.94
C GLU A 249 -8.52 12.44 -14.77
N GLY A 250 -7.87 11.92 -15.82
CA GLY A 250 -6.46 11.53 -15.80
C GLY A 250 -5.51 12.71 -15.54
N LEU A 251 -5.78 13.88 -16.14
CA LEU A 251 -4.99 15.10 -15.93
C LEU A 251 -5.16 15.65 -14.51
N LEU A 252 -6.37 15.66 -13.97
CA LEU A 252 -6.64 16.07 -12.59
C LEU A 252 -5.96 15.13 -11.59
N TYR A 253 -6.00 13.82 -11.87
CA TYR A 253 -5.33 12.81 -11.05
C TYR A 253 -3.83 13.00 -11.03
N GLY A 254 -3.23 13.11 -12.21
CA GLY A 254 -1.78 13.37 -12.34
C GLY A 254 -1.38 14.70 -11.72
N GLY A 255 -2.16 15.76 -11.92
CA GLY A 255 -1.92 17.07 -11.33
C GLY A 255 -2.04 17.08 -9.81
N LEU A 256 -3.09 16.46 -9.26
CA LEU A 256 -3.28 16.30 -7.82
C LEU A 256 -2.11 15.55 -7.19
N LEU A 257 -1.65 14.47 -7.87
CA LEU A 257 -0.51 13.67 -7.44
C LEU A 257 0.76 14.50 -7.38
N VAL A 258 1.07 15.25 -8.42
CA VAL A 258 2.26 16.14 -8.47
C VAL A 258 2.19 17.18 -7.37
N VAL A 259 1.04 17.84 -7.19
CA VAL A 259 0.84 18.83 -6.14
C VAL A 259 1.04 18.23 -4.74
N VAL A 260 0.44 17.07 -4.46
CA VAL A 260 0.59 16.42 -3.16
C VAL A 260 2.03 15.95 -2.94
N MET A 261 2.70 15.43 -3.97
CA MET A 261 4.10 15.00 -3.88
C MET A 261 5.06 16.18 -3.60
N ILE A 262 4.78 17.36 -4.15
CA ILE A 262 5.54 18.58 -3.87
C ILE A 262 5.26 19.11 -2.46
N LEU A 263 4.00 19.10 -2.02
CA LEU A 263 3.59 19.63 -0.71
C LEU A 263 3.96 18.69 0.45
N VAL A 264 3.94 17.40 0.24
CA VAL A 264 4.14 16.36 1.29
C VAL A 264 5.13 15.28 0.82
N PRO A 265 6.41 15.62 0.61
CA PRO A 265 7.41 14.72 0.02
C PRO A 265 7.68 13.46 0.85
N ASN A 266 7.33 13.45 2.15
CA ASN A 266 7.51 12.31 3.06
C ASN A 266 6.21 11.57 3.41
N GLY A 267 5.10 11.89 2.72
CA GLY A 267 3.77 11.36 3.00
C GLY A 267 3.07 12.05 4.18
N ILE A 268 1.75 11.94 4.21
CA ILE A 268 0.88 12.61 5.23
C ILE A 268 1.15 12.08 6.65
N THR A 269 1.70 10.88 6.78
CA THR A 269 1.95 10.21 8.06
C THR A 269 3.35 10.46 8.65
N ASP A 270 4.14 11.43 8.14
CA ASP A 270 5.44 11.74 8.74
C ASP A 270 5.26 12.26 10.19
N PRO A 271 5.84 11.57 11.19
CA PRO A 271 5.76 11.99 12.59
C PRO A 271 6.36 13.39 12.84
N ARG A 272 7.21 13.89 11.94
CA ARG A 272 7.75 15.25 12.02
C ARG A 272 6.70 16.31 11.69
N LEU A 273 5.81 16.03 10.72
CA LEU A 273 4.68 16.90 10.41
C LEU A 273 3.65 16.89 11.54
N LEU A 274 3.30 15.72 12.05
CA LEU A 274 2.37 15.56 13.17
C LEU A 274 2.89 16.27 14.43
N ARG A 275 4.17 16.16 14.75
CA ARG A 275 4.80 16.92 15.83
C ARG A 275 4.77 18.43 15.59
N ARG A 276 5.00 18.92 14.38
CA ARG A 276 4.92 20.36 14.09
C ARG A 276 3.50 20.92 14.26
N LEU A 277 2.49 20.15 13.91
CA LEU A 277 1.08 20.54 14.08
C LEU A 277 0.64 20.49 15.55
N THR A 278 1.12 19.50 16.32
CA THR A 278 0.75 19.31 17.74
C THR A 278 1.55 20.24 18.67
N PHE A 279 2.84 20.46 18.40
CA PHE A 279 3.71 21.30 19.27
C PHE A 279 3.58 22.80 19.01
N ARG A 280 2.88 23.25 17.98
CA ARG A 280 2.62 24.69 17.79
C ARG A 280 1.68 25.26 18.87
N ARG A 281 1.02 24.42 19.68
CA ARG A 281 0.14 24.83 20.77
C ARG A 281 0.80 24.88 22.17
N LEU A 282 2.03 24.39 22.32
CA LEU A 282 2.70 24.30 23.62
C LEU A 282 4.14 24.83 23.55
N ARG A 283 4.32 26.12 23.23
CA ARG A 283 5.52 26.83 23.65
C ARG A 283 5.21 27.55 24.96
N PRO A 284 5.67 27.08 26.11
CA PRO A 284 5.76 27.92 27.28
C PRO A 284 6.79 29.01 26.97
N HIS A 285 6.39 30.25 27.19
CA HIS A 285 7.22 31.42 27.16
C HIS A 285 8.43 31.20 28.10
N ARG A 286 9.58 30.82 27.59
CA ARG A 286 10.83 30.95 28.34
C ARG A 286 11.18 32.43 28.36
N GLY A 287 11.04 33.04 29.52
CA GLY A 287 11.54 34.33 29.83
C GLY A 287 13.07 34.41 29.60
N PRO A 288 13.61 35.61 29.40
CA PRO A 288 15.03 35.80 29.09
C PRO A 288 15.89 35.26 30.22
N SER A 289 16.74 34.26 29.91
CA SER A 289 17.79 33.81 30.80
C SER A 289 18.80 34.91 30.97
N SER A 290 19.00 35.36 32.23
CA SER A 290 20.07 36.24 32.66
C SER A 290 21.44 35.76 32.18
N PRO A 291 22.35 36.67 31.78
CA PRO A 291 23.70 36.34 31.32
C PRO A 291 24.52 35.77 32.49
N PRO A 292 25.44 34.84 32.23
CA PRO A 292 26.31 34.34 33.26
C PRO A 292 27.25 35.43 33.74
N THR A 293 27.28 35.66 35.05
CA THR A 293 28.22 36.49 35.74
C THR A 293 29.64 35.97 35.50
N SER A 294 30.49 36.85 35.00
CA SER A 294 31.93 36.67 34.90
C SER A 294 32.53 36.57 36.31
N GLU A 295 32.95 35.41 36.72
CA GLU A 295 33.86 35.24 37.86
C GLU A 295 35.31 35.18 37.38
N ALA A 296 36.03 36.07 38.01
CA ALA A 296 37.43 36.37 38.05
C ALA A 296 38.43 35.24 37.74
N SER A 297 39.36 35.59 36.91
CA SER A 297 40.69 34.96 36.79
C SER A 297 41.53 35.21 38.05
N PRO A 298 42.25 34.19 38.56
CA PRO A 298 43.47 34.44 39.27
C PRO A 298 44.67 34.18 38.37
N SER A 299 45.50 35.24 38.40
CA SER A 299 46.84 35.30 37.84
C SER A 299 47.79 34.27 38.48
N GLY A 300 48.76 33.83 37.72
CA GLY A 300 50.10 33.50 38.22
C GLY A 300 50.54 32.07 38.14
N ALA A 301 51.39 31.79 37.20
CA ALA A 301 52.70 31.17 37.47
C ALA A 301 53.43 30.75 36.17
N SER A 302 54.60 31.14 36.12
CA SER A 302 55.69 31.14 35.15
C SER A 302 56.08 29.87 34.44
N PRO A 303 56.93 29.94 33.41
CA PRO A 303 57.29 28.82 32.54
C PRO A 303 58.47 28.02 33.11
N LEU A 304 58.45 26.70 32.94
CA LEU A 304 59.62 25.87 33.03
C LEU A 304 59.98 25.28 31.67
N VAL A 305 61.00 25.83 31.11
CA VAL A 305 61.90 25.27 30.10
C VAL A 305 62.59 24.05 30.71
N ILE A 306 62.67 22.90 30.02
CA ILE A 306 63.80 21.99 29.94
C ILE A 306 63.55 20.94 28.84
N LYS A 307 64.44 21.05 27.86
CA LYS A 307 65.12 20.12 26.93
C LYS A 307 64.26 19.19 26.04
#